data_0dfd6f15b343a901e921d80957817d30
#
_entry.id   0dfd6f15b343a901e921d80957817d30
#
_cell.length_a   1.000
_cell.length_b   1.000
_cell.length_c   1.000
_cell.angle_alpha   90.00
_cell.angle_beta   90.00
_cell.angle_gamma   90.00
#
_symmetry.space_group_name_H-M   'P 1'
#
loop_
_entity.id
_entity.type
_entity.pdbx_description
1 polymer ?
#
loop_
_entity_poly.entity_id
_entity_poly.type
_entity_poly.pdbx_seq_one_letter_code
_entity_poly.pdbx_strand_id
1 'polypeptide(L)'
;TEGREVSTTMVFVRILAKLLKDKEIGKLVVPIVPDEARTFGMEALFRQVGIYSHAGQLYDPVDKDSLLYYKEAKDGQILEEGINEAGSMSSFIAAGTAYNTHGINMIPFFIYYSMFGMQRVGDLVWAAGDIGAKGFMLGGTAGRTTLNGEGLQHQDGHSHLLAYPVPNLVTYDPAFAYELAVIIRDGIKRMYEDQEHIFYYITLMNENYAMPEMPKGAEKGILKGMYKFHASDKKSLKLKAQLFGSGTILNEVIKAAKILEDDYRVACDVWSVTSYKEIRRDALEAERFNLLNPTAKQKESYIEKMLAKEDGVFVASSD
;
A
#
# COMPACT_ATOMS: atom_id res chain seq x y z
N THR A 1 -3.62 11.54 14.30
CA THR A 1 -3.32 10.70 15.48
C THR A 1 -1.84 10.81 15.84
N GLU A 2 -1.39 12.01 16.00
CA GLU A 2 -0.01 12.33 16.36
C GLU A 2 0.42 11.55 17.62
N GLY A 3 1.58 10.88 17.53
CA GLY A 3 2.17 10.15 18.65
C GLY A 3 1.46 8.85 19.08
N ARG A 4 0.35 8.46 18.43
CA ARG A 4 -0.31 7.19 18.73
C ARG A 4 0.35 6.06 17.96
N GLU A 5 0.75 5.02 18.66
CA GLU A 5 1.25 3.79 18.03
C GLU A 5 0.11 3.03 17.35
N VAL A 6 0.30 2.71 16.08
CA VAL A 6 -0.63 1.95 15.26
C VAL A 6 0.10 1.35 14.06
N SER A 7 -0.38 0.21 13.57
CA SER A 7 0.14 -0.41 12.34
C SER A 7 -0.50 0.19 11.08
N THR A 8 0.17 0.07 9.93
CA THR A 8 -0.44 0.47 8.64
C THR A 8 -1.64 -0.40 8.30
N THR A 9 -1.68 -1.68 8.69
CA THR A 9 -2.88 -2.52 8.59
C THR A 9 -4.06 -1.91 9.33
N MET A 10 -3.88 -1.49 10.58
CA MET A 10 -4.97 -0.87 11.36
C MET A 10 -5.36 0.53 10.85
N VAL A 11 -4.42 1.26 10.25
CA VAL A 11 -4.73 2.52 9.55
C VAL A 11 -5.64 2.23 8.35
N PHE A 12 -5.30 1.22 7.54
CA PHE A 12 -6.13 0.79 6.42
C PHE A 12 -7.55 0.42 6.87
N VAL A 13 -7.69 -0.44 7.88
CA VAL A 13 -9.02 -0.85 8.41
C VAL A 13 -9.85 0.36 8.84
N ARG A 14 -9.24 1.37 9.44
CA ARG A 14 -9.92 2.62 9.82
C ARG A 14 -10.34 3.46 8.61
N ILE A 15 -9.52 3.50 7.56
CA ILE A 15 -9.86 4.16 6.29
C ILE A 15 -11.04 3.43 5.66
N LEU A 16 -10.96 2.10 5.54
CA LEU A 16 -12.01 1.26 4.99
C LEU A 16 -13.34 1.43 5.74
N ALA A 17 -13.30 1.40 7.09
CA ALA A 17 -14.47 1.62 7.92
C ALA A 17 -15.14 3.00 7.72
N LYS A 18 -14.36 4.02 7.37
CA LYS A 18 -14.87 5.34 7.01
C LYS A 18 -15.47 5.36 5.60
N LEU A 19 -14.79 4.76 4.62
CA LEU A 19 -15.29 4.64 3.25
C LEU A 19 -16.63 3.90 3.21
N LEU A 20 -16.77 2.79 3.94
CA LEU A 20 -18.02 2.02 4.05
C LEU A 20 -19.19 2.83 4.66
N LYS A 21 -18.90 3.91 5.41
CA LYS A 21 -19.91 4.82 5.99
C LYS A 21 -20.23 6.02 5.09
N ASP A 22 -19.48 6.21 4.03
CA ASP A 22 -19.70 7.30 3.10
C ASP A 22 -21.06 7.17 2.44
N LYS A 23 -21.80 8.27 2.32
CA LYS A 23 -23.17 8.27 1.81
C LYS A 23 -23.26 8.08 0.30
N GLU A 24 -22.22 8.47 -0.43
CA GLU A 24 -22.18 8.44 -1.90
C GLU A 24 -21.54 7.14 -2.40
N ILE A 25 -20.35 6.81 -1.88
CA ILE A 25 -19.56 5.68 -2.37
C ILE A 25 -19.59 4.45 -1.47
N GLY A 26 -20.07 4.55 -0.23
CA GLY A 26 -19.95 3.46 0.76
C GLY A 26 -20.57 2.14 0.31
N LYS A 27 -21.66 2.19 -0.46
CA LYS A 27 -22.30 0.98 -1.04
C LYS A 27 -21.55 0.39 -2.23
N LEU A 28 -20.59 1.12 -2.79
CA LEU A 28 -19.77 0.68 -3.92
C LEU A 28 -18.45 0.03 -3.44
N VAL A 29 -18.11 0.22 -2.16
CA VAL A 29 -16.90 -0.34 -1.56
C VAL A 29 -17.10 -1.82 -1.27
N VAL A 30 -16.21 -2.67 -1.80
CA VAL A 30 -16.28 -4.13 -1.68
C VAL A 30 -15.01 -4.65 -1.01
N PRO A 31 -15.02 -4.87 0.31
CA PRO A 31 -13.93 -5.58 0.98
C PRO A 31 -13.95 -7.06 0.57
N ILE A 32 -12.78 -7.57 0.17
CA ILE A 32 -12.60 -8.97 -0.23
C ILE A 32 -11.47 -9.55 0.61
N VAL A 33 -11.71 -10.67 1.27
CA VAL A 33 -10.73 -11.30 2.16
C VAL A 33 -10.83 -12.82 2.08
N PRO A 34 -9.71 -13.54 2.01
CA PRO A 34 -9.68 -14.98 2.21
C PRO A 34 -9.73 -15.21 3.72
N ASP A 35 -10.77 -15.72 4.26
CA ASP A 35 -11.05 -16.25 5.62
C ASP A 35 -10.06 -15.89 6.77
N GLU A 36 -9.46 -14.70 6.71
CA GLU A 36 -8.42 -14.22 7.64
C GLU A 36 -8.71 -12.79 8.14
N ALA A 37 -9.98 -12.37 8.10
CA ALA A 37 -10.40 -11.02 8.42
C ALA A 37 -9.99 -10.57 9.84
N ARG A 38 -9.99 -11.46 10.83
CA ARG A 38 -9.58 -11.16 12.21
C ARG A 38 -8.09 -10.87 12.32
N THR A 39 -7.25 -11.57 11.57
CA THR A 39 -5.80 -11.32 11.53
C THR A 39 -5.48 -9.91 11.05
N PHE A 40 -6.31 -9.37 10.17
CA PHE A 40 -6.18 -7.99 9.69
C PHE A 40 -6.94 -6.97 10.56
N GLY A 41 -7.54 -7.39 11.69
CA GLY A 41 -8.27 -6.51 12.58
C GLY A 41 -9.59 -5.99 12.00
N MET A 42 -10.20 -6.73 11.08
CA MET A 42 -11.43 -6.35 10.36
C MET A 42 -12.71 -6.81 11.05
N GLU A 43 -12.65 -7.51 12.19
CA GLU A 43 -13.80 -8.08 12.88
C GLU A 43 -14.87 -7.05 13.26
N ALA A 44 -14.49 -5.78 13.50
CA ALA A 44 -15.44 -4.70 13.74
C ALA A 44 -16.36 -4.43 12.54
N LEU A 45 -15.92 -4.76 11.32
CA LEU A 45 -16.70 -4.58 10.09
C LEU A 45 -17.80 -5.62 9.96
N PHE A 46 -17.69 -6.80 10.59
CA PHE A 46 -18.76 -7.82 10.58
C PHE A 46 -20.09 -7.26 11.08
N ARG A 47 -20.04 -6.43 12.11
CA ARG A 47 -21.25 -5.77 12.64
C ARG A 47 -21.65 -4.53 11.85
N GLN A 48 -20.70 -3.88 11.21
CA GLN A 48 -20.95 -2.63 10.47
C GLN A 48 -21.67 -2.88 9.16
N VAL A 49 -21.19 -3.85 8.36
CA VAL A 49 -21.66 -4.10 7.00
C VAL A 49 -22.00 -5.57 6.72
N GLY A 50 -21.61 -6.49 7.60
CA GLY A 50 -21.85 -7.93 7.44
C GLY A 50 -21.01 -8.60 6.36
N ILE A 51 -20.88 -9.91 6.49
CA ILE A 51 -20.30 -10.80 5.49
C ILE A 51 -21.44 -11.22 4.55
N TYR A 52 -21.20 -11.15 3.24
CA TYR A 52 -22.22 -11.53 2.27
C TYR A 52 -22.50 -13.03 2.31
N SER A 53 -23.78 -13.40 2.42
CA SER A 53 -24.27 -14.76 2.25
C SER A 53 -25.64 -14.72 1.59
N HIS A 54 -25.78 -15.34 0.41
CA HIS A 54 -27.05 -15.34 -0.33
C HIS A 54 -28.20 -16.00 0.46
N ALA A 55 -27.90 -16.96 1.31
CA ALA A 55 -28.86 -17.61 2.20
C ALA A 55 -29.12 -16.87 3.51
N GLY A 56 -28.23 -15.91 3.87
CA GLY A 56 -28.14 -15.34 5.21
C GLY A 56 -27.51 -16.32 6.20
N GLN A 57 -27.44 -15.94 7.46
CA GLN A 57 -26.84 -16.77 8.51
C GLN A 57 -27.85 -17.81 9.03
N LEU A 58 -27.62 -19.08 8.72
CA LEU A 58 -28.52 -20.21 9.05
C LEU A 58 -28.08 -20.97 10.31
N TYR A 59 -27.08 -20.48 11.04
CA TYR A 59 -26.50 -21.11 12.23
C TYR A 59 -26.10 -20.05 13.25
N ASP A 60 -25.94 -20.47 14.52
CA ASP A 60 -25.30 -19.63 15.53
C ASP A 60 -23.77 -19.70 15.38
N PRO A 61 -23.07 -18.58 15.24
CA PRO A 61 -21.62 -18.61 15.18
C PRO A 61 -21.03 -19.05 16.51
N VAL A 62 -19.87 -19.73 16.48
CA VAL A 62 -19.19 -20.22 17.68
C VAL A 62 -18.86 -19.09 18.66
N ASP A 63 -18.63 -17.90 18.14
CA ASP A 63 -18.28 -16.68 18.88
C ASP A 63 -19.47 -15.75 19.16
N LYS A 64 -20.71 -16.26 19.11
CA LYS A 64 -21.95 -15.47 19.27
C LYS A 64 -22.02 -14.61 20.54
N ASP A 65 -21.34 -15.05 21.59
CA ASP A 65 -21.28 -14.34 22.88
C ASP A 65 -20.19 -13.24 22.89
N SER A 66 -19.39 -13.15 21.85
CA SER A 66 -18.38 -12.10 21.65
C SER A 66 -19.03 -10.79 21.22
N LEU A 67 -18.45 -9.65 21.62
CA LEU A 67 -18.87 -8.33 21.15
C LEU A 67 -18.75 -8.17 19.63
N LEU A 68 -17.73 -8.77 19.04
CA LEU A 68 -17.41 -8.70 17.62
C LEU A 68 -17.52 -10.10 16.99
N TYR A 69 -18.71 -10.71 17.09
CA TYR A 69 -18.96 -12.04 16.54
C TYR A 69 -19.08 -12.04 15.02
N TYR A 70 -18.83 -13.20 14.42
CA TYR A 70 -19.01 -13.47 13.01
C TYR A 70 -20.47 -13.27 12.60
N LYS A 71 -20.72 -12.45 11.57
CA LYS A 71 -22.07 -12.11 11.13
C LYS A 71 -22.20 -12.14 9.63
N GLU A 72 -23.00 -13.08 9.13
CA GLU A 72 -23.43 -13.14 7.75
C GLU A 72 -24.78 -12.42 7.54
N ALA A 73 -24.96 -11.85 6.34
CA ALA A 73 -26.19 -11.19 5.94
C ALA A 73 -26.37 -11.25 4.42
N LYS A 74 -27.64 -11.27 3.96
CA LYS A 74 -27.97 -11.26 2.52
C LYS A 74 -27.56 -9.96 1.84
N ASP A 75 -27.47 -8.89 2.57
CA ASP A 75 -27.02 -7.56 2.15
C ASP A 75 -25.62 -7.22 2.68
N GLY A 76 -24.86 -8.22 3.11
CA GLY A 76 -23.47 -8.06 3.53
C GLY A 76 -22.58 -7.53 2.41
N GLN A 77 -21.59 -6.72 2.76
CA GLN A 77 -20.65 -6.12 1.80
C GLN A 77 -19.28 -6.80 1.76
N ILE A 78 -18.90 -7.54 2.81
CA ILE A 78 -17.61 -8.24 2.86
C ILE A 78 -17.76 -9.55 2.09
N LEU A 79 -16.90 -9.77 1.09
CA LEU A 79 -16.76 -11.06 0.42
C LEU A 79 -15.67 -11.85 1.14
N GLU A 80 -16.07 -12.87 1.89
CA GLU A 80 -15.16 -13.80 2.57
C GLU A 80 -15.17 -15.12 1.81
N GLU A 81 -14.10 -15.35 1.05
CA GLU A 81 -14.05 -16.38 -0.02
C GLU A 81 -13.51 -17.74 0.46
N GLY A 82 -13.24 -17.88 1.77
CA GLY A 82 -12.45 -18.99 2.28
C GLY A 82 -10.97 -18.83 1.94
N ILE A 83 -10.08 -19.67 2.46
CA ILE A 83 -8.62 -19.60 2.21
C ILE A 83 -8.33 -19.98 0.74
N ASN A 84 -8.68 -19.07 -0.15
CA ASN A 84 -8.65 -19.24 -1.60
C ASN A 84 -8.34 -17.90 -2.28
N GLU A 85 -7.06 -17.58 -2.43
CA GLU A 85 -6.61 -16.33 -3.07
C GLU A 85 -7.04 -16.23 -4.53
N ALA A 86 -7.17 -17.37 -5.24
CA ALA A 86 -7.63 -17.37 -6.63
C ALA A 86 -9.12 -17.00 -6.74
N GLY A 87 -9.97 -17.50 -5.83
CA GLY A 87 -11.39 -17.11 -5.74
C GLY A 87 -11.52 -15.63 -5.40
N SER A 88 -10.79 -15.18 -4.38
CA SER A 88 -10.77 -13.76 -3.97
C SER A 88 -10.30 -12.84 -5.09
N MET A 89 -9.26 -13.22 -5.85
CA MET A 89 -8.80 -12.45 -6.99
C MET A 89 -9.82 -12.43 -8.15
N SER A 90 -10.56 -13.53 -8.34
CA SER A 90 -11.64 -13.57 -9.33
C SER A 90 -12.78 -12.62 -8.95
N SER A 91 -13.16 -12.57 -7.67
CA SER A 91 -14.12 -11.60 -7.15
C SER A 91 -13.62 -10.16 -7.27
N PHE A 92 -12.31 -9.92 -7.04
CA PHE A 92 -11.68 -8.62 -7.28
C PHE A 92 -11.80 -8.19 -8.75
N ILE A 93 -11.50 -9.10 -9.69
CA ILE A 93 -11.64 -8.84 -11.12
C ILE A 93 -13.09 -8.54 -11.49
N ALA A 94 -14.05 -9.33 -11.00
CA ALA A 94 -15.47 -9.14 -11.25
C ALA A 94 -15.95 -7.77 -10.76
N ALA A 95 -15.63 -7.40 -9.52
CA ALA A 95 -15.96 -6.09 -8.97
C ALA A 95 -15.22 -4.95 -9.68
N GLY A 96 -13.92 -5.12 -9.95
CA GLY A 96 -13.07 -4.11 -10.60
C GLY A 96 -13.43 -3.84 -12.06
N THR A 97 -14.16 -4.74 -12.73
CA THR A 97 -14.66 -4.59 -14.11
C THR A 97 -16.16 -4.31 -14.18
N ALA A 98 -16.86 -4.22 -13.05
CA ALA A 98 -18.32 -4.00 -13.01
C ALA A 98 -18.76 -2.71 -13.72
N TYR A 99 -17.88 -1.70 -13.81
CA TYR A 99 -18.15 -0.48 -14.56
C TYR A 99 -18.43 -0.74 -16.05
N ASN A 100 -17.75 -1.71 -16.64
CA ASN A 100 -17.91 -2.09 -18.04
C ASN A 100 -19.05 -3.09 -18.26
N THR A 101 -19.22 -4.04 -17.34
CA THR A 101 -20.19 -5.14 -17.49
C THR A 101 -21.60 -4.77 -16.99
N HIS A 102 -21.69 -3.91 -15.98
CA HIS A 102 -22.94 -3.56 -15.30
C HIS A 102 -23.19 -2.03 -15.19
N GLY A 103 -22.26 -1.20 -15.64
CA GLY A 103 -22.34 0.25 -15.48
C GLY A 103 -22.21 0.74 -14.02
N ILE A 104 -21.61 -0.07 -13.14
CA ILE A 104 -21.48 0.23 -11.72
C ILE A 104 -19.99 0.32 -11.35
N ASN A 105 -19.56 1.47 -10.85
CA ASN A 105 -18.19 1.69 -10.38
C ASN A 105 -18.00 1.10 -8.98
N MET A 106 -17.80 -0.22 -8.88
CA MET A 106 -17.43 -0.85 -7.61
C MET A 106 -15.98 -0.56 -7.27
N ILE A 107 -15.69 -0.43 -5.97
CA ILE A 107 -14.36 -0.10 -5.43
C ILE A 107 -13.87 -1.28 -4.59
N PRO A 108 -13.29 -2.33 -5.19
CA PRO A 108 -12.82 -3.48 -4.45
C PRO A 108 -11.52 -3.18 -3.70
N PHE A 109 -11.47 -3.69 -2.46
CA PHE A 109 -10.29 -3.74 -1.59
C PHE A 109 -10.03 -5.20 -1.24
N PHE A 110 -9.09 -5.83 -1.93
CA PHE A 110 -8.70 -7.21 -1.68
C PHE A 110 -7.48 -7.25 -0.76
N ILE A 111 -7.67 -7.65 0.50
CA ILE A 111 -6.60 -7.83 1.48
C ILE A 111 -6.28 -9.31 1.65
N TYR A 112 -5.00 -9.65 1.64
CA TYR A 112 -4.47 -11.01 1.76
C TYR A 112 -3.06 -10.97 2.36
N TYR A 113 -2.52 -12.12 2.75
CA TYR A 113 -1.10 -12.20 3.13
C TYR A 113 -0.22 -11.94 1.91
N SER A 114 0.66 -10.94 1.98
CA SER A 114 1.47 -10.47 0.84
C SER A 114 2.27 -11.59 0.18
N MET A 115 2.81 -12.50 1.01
CA MET A 115 3.58 -13.67 0.54
C MET A 115 2.75 -14.60 -0.37
N PHE A 116 1.43 -14.66 -0.20
CA PHE A 116 0.57 -15.57 -0.94
C PHE A 116 -0.12 -14.93 -2.16
N GLY A 117 0.12 -13.65 -2.42
CA GLY A 117 -0.48 -12.92 -3.52
C GLY A 117 0.19 -13.20 -4.85
N MET A 118 1.18 -12.41 -5.22
CA MET A 118 1.79 -12.44 -6.55
C MET A 118 2.27 -13.82 -6.99
N GLN A 119 2.79 -14.64 -6.08
CA GLN A 119 3.27 -15.98 -6.43
C GLN A 119 2.15 -17.03 -6.59
N ARG A 120 0.93 -16.80 -6.07
CA ARG A 120 -0.21 -17.72 -6.23
C ARG A 120 -1.20 -17.25 -7.29
N VAL A 121 -1.38 -15.95 -7.44
CA VAL A 121 -2.39 -15.35 -8.32
C VAL A 121 -1.80 -14.39 -9.35
N GLY A 122 -0.50 -14.49 -9.63
CA GLY A 122 0.19 -13.62 -10.59
C GLY A 122 -0.48 -13.60 -11.97
N ASP A 123 -0.91 -14.75 -12.48
CA ASP A 123 -1.63 -14.84 -13.76
C ASP A 123 -2.94 -14.05 -13.74
N LEU A 124 -3.68 -14.12 -12.64
CA LEU A 124 -4.92 -13.36 -12.48
C LEU A 124 -4.64 -11.85 -12.29
N VAL A 125 -3.49 -11.48 -11.71
CA VAL A 125 -3.05 -10.07 -11.64
C VAL A 125 -2.76 -9.53 -13.04
N TRP A 126 -2.10 -10.32 -13.89
CA TRP A 126 -1.92 -9.97 -15.31
C TRP A 126 -3.26 -9.86 -16.05
N ALA A 127 -4.16 -10.83 -15.84
CA ALA A 127 -5.51 -10.78 -16.42
C ALA A 127 -6.27 -9.53 -15.95
N ALA A 128 -6.20 -9.17 -14.66
CA ALA A 128 -6.80 -7.94 -14.13
C ALA A 128 -6.29 -6.68 -14.84
N GLY A 129 -4.97 -6.64 -15.08
CA GLY A 129 -4.33 -5.55 -15.83
C GLY A 129 -4.81 -5.47 -17.29
N ASP A 130 -4.89 -6.62 -17.96
CA ASP A 130 -5.27 -6.74 -19.37
C ASP A 130 -6.73 -6.31 -19.61
N ILE A 131 -7.64 -6.74 -18.76
CA ILE A 131 -9.07 -6.41 -18.88
C ILE A 131 -9.47 -5.08 -18.23
N GLY A 132 -8.52 -4.32 -17.68
CA GLY A 132 -8.75 -3.00 -17.11
C GLY A 132 -9.50 -3.00 -15.79
N ALA A 133 -9.28 -4.01 -14.93
CA ALA A 133 -9.85 -4.02 -13.58
C ALA A 133 -9.32 -2.83 -12.75
N LYS A 134 -10.18 -2.25 -11.92
CA LYS A 134 -9.87 -1.15 -11.01
C LYS A 134 -10.02 -1.61 -9.56
N GLY A 135 -9.22 -1.06 -8.65
CA GLY A 135 -9.30 -1.39 -7.23
C GLY A 135 -7.94 -1.47 -6.55
N PHE A 136 -7.96 -1.92 -5.32
CA PHE A 136 -6.80 -1.99 -4.45
C PHE A 136 -6.55 -3.42 -3.98
N MET A 137 -5.38 -3.95 -4.29
CA MET A 137 -4.83 -5.16 -3.72
C MET A 137 -3.94 -4.77 -2.55
N LEU A 138 -4.12 -5.41 -1.40
CA LEU A 138 -3.45 -5.06 -0.15
C LEU A 138 -2.72 -6.28 0.38
N GLY A 139 -1.39 -6.25 0.28
CA GLY A 139 -0.52 -7.29 0.83
C GLY A 139 -0.31 -7.07 2.32
N GLY A 140 -1.12 -7.70 3.15
CA GLY A 140 -1.01 -7.65 4.61
C GLY A 140 0.12 -8.51 5.14
N THR A 141 0.55 -8.26 6.39
CA THR A 141 1.68 -8.92 7.04
C THR A 141 2.95 -8.95 6.19
N ALA A 142 3.18 -7.88 5.43
CA ALA A 142 4.34 -7.78 4.56
C ALA A 142 5.63 -7.59 5.36
N GLY A 143 6.77 -7.80 4.67
CA GLY A 143 8.09 -7.66 5.25
C GLY A 143 8.64 -8.95 5.88
N ARG A 144 9.89 -8.89 6.30
CA ARG A 144 10.61 -10.00 6.93
C ARG A 144 11.17 -9.62 8.29
N THR A 145 11.69 -8.42 8.39
CA THR A 145 12.48 -7.97 9.54
C THR A 145 11.62 -7.74 10.77
N THR A 146 10.40 -7.25 10.59
CA THR A 146 9.50 -6.88 11.68
C THR A 146 8.35 -7.88 11.89
N LEU A 147 8.33 -8.97 11.14
CA LEU A 147 7.30 -10.00 11.20
C LEU A 147 7.66 -11.05 12.25
N ASN A 148 7.42 -10.73 13.52
CA ASN A 148 7.70 -11.61 14.65
C ASN A 148 6.57 -12.63 14.88
N GLY A 149 6.94 -13.87 15.21
CA GLY A 149 6.00 -14.94 15.55
C GLY A 149 5.36 -15.64 14.34
N GLU A 150 5.60 -15.16 13.15
CA GLU A 150 5.15 -15.79 11.91
C GLU A 150 6.22 -16.77 11.38
N GLY A 151 5.77 -17.81 10.68
CA GLY A 151 6.68 -18.72 10.00
C GLY A 151 7.33 -18.12 8.75
N LEU A 152 8.40 -18.76 8.29
CA LEU A 152 9.11 -18.36 7.07
C LEU A 152 8.18 -18.17 5.85
N GLN A 153 7.10 -18.96 5.76
CA GLN A 153 6.11 -18.87 4.70
C GLN A 153 5.35 -17.55 4.65
N HIS A 154 5.38 -16.74 5.69
CA HIS A 154 4.74 -15.42 5.73
C HIS A 154 5.72 -14.27 5.46
N GLN A 155 7.03 -14.53 5.46
CA GLN A 155 8.05 -13.51 5.27
C GLN A 155 8.18 -13.11 3.80
N ASP A 156 7.73 -11.91 3.49
CA ASP A 156 7.73 -11.35 2.14
C ASP A 156 8.69 -10.17 2.01
N GLY A 157 9.65 -10.30 1.12
CA GLY A 157 10.54 -9.21 0.70
C GLY A 157 10.65 -9.15 -0.83
N HIS A 158 9.74 -9.76 -1.58
CA HIS A 158 9.85 -9.89 -3.04
C HIS A 158 8.55 -9.68 -3.83
N SER A 159 7.39 -9.50 -3.18
CA SER A 159 6.12 -9.30 -3.88
C SER A 159 6.14 -8.06 -4.78
N HIS A 160 6.79 -6.98 -4.36
CA HIS A 160 6.99 -5.80 -5.20
C HIS A 160 7.81 -6.10 -6.46
N LEU A 161 8.84 -6.96 -6.38
CA LEU A 161 9.63 -7.38 -7.55
C LEU A 161 8.77 -8.15 -8.56
N LEU A 162 7.89 -9.03 -8.07
CA LEU A 162 6.93 -9.76 -8.92
C LEU A 162 5.88 -8.83 -9.55
N ALA A 163 5.57 -7.72 -8.91
CA ALA A 163 4.65 -6.70 -9.41
C ALA A 163 5.27 -5.75 -10.45
N TYR A 164 6.61 -5.66 -10.52
CA TYR A 164 7.31 -4.75 -11.43
C TYR A 164 6.91 -4.87 -12.91
N PRO A 165 6.80 -6.08 -13.49
CA PRO A 165 6.52 -6.23 -14.91
C PRO A 165 5.09 -5.89 -15.32
N VAL A 166 4.12 -5.85 -14.40
CA VAL A 166 2.71 -5.55 -14.71
C VAL A 166 2.57 -4.06 -15.01
N PRO A 167 2.25 -3.65 -16.27
CA PRO A 167 2.48 -2.26 -16.71
C PRO A 167 1.59 -1.23 -16.00
N ASN A 168 0.33 -1.57 -15.76
CA ASN A 168 -0.70 -0.70 -15.18
C ASN A 168 -0.98 -0.97 -13.70
N LEU A 169 -0.17 -1.81 -13.05
CA LEU A 169 -0.21 -2.01 -11.61
C LEU A 169 0.67 -0.96 -10.91
N VAL A 170 0.06 -0.05 -10.18
CA VAL A 170 0.76 0.95 -9.38
C VAL A 170 1.05 0.35 -8.01
N THR A 171 2.31 0.42 -7.53
CA THR A 171 2.67 -0.25 -6.27
C THR A 171 3.25 0.70 -5.26
N TYR A 172 2.89 0.52 -3.98
CA TYR A 172 3.40 1.33 -2.87
C TYR A 172 3.71 0.49 -1.63
N ASP A 173 4.73 0.92 -0.89
CA ASP A 173 5.17 0.38 0.39
C ASP A 173 5.22 1.50 1.45
N PRO A 174 4.04 1.97 1.95
CA PRO A 174 3.98 3.11 2.85
C PRO A 174 4.44 2.75 4.27
N ALA A 175 5.21 3.65 4.88
CA ALA A 175 5.61 3.56 6.27
C ALA A 175 4.57 4.18 7.23
N PHE A 176 3.96 5.31 6.87
CA PHE A 176 3.15 6.11 7.79
C PHE A 176 1.69 6.23 7.35
N ALA A 177 0.83 6.51 8.34
CA ALA A 177 -0.62 6.63 8.16
C ALA A 177 -1.00 7.67 7.10
N TYR A 178 -0.33 8.80 7.06
CA TYR A 178 -0.61 9.85 6.09
C TYR A 178 -0.21 9.46 4.67
N GLU A 179 0.88 8.68 4.50
CA GLU A 179 1.28 8.16 3.18
C GLU A 179 0.18 7.26 2.61
N LEU A 180 -0.28 6.31 3.41
CA LEU A 180 -1.35 5.39 3.01
C LEU A 180 -2.64 6.14 2.67
N ALA A 181 -3.02 7.15 3.47
CA ALA A 181 -4.22 7.95 3.23
C ALA A 181 -4.12 8.77 1.93
N VAL A 182 -2.97 9.37 1.64
CA VAL A 182 -2.69 10.10 0.40
C VAL A 182 -2.78 9.17 -0.80
N ILE A 183 -2.14 7.98 -0.73
CA ILE A 183 -2.12 6.98 -1.80
C ILE A 183 -3.54 6.47 -2.12
N ILE A 184 -4.31 6.08 -1.11
CA ILE A 184 -5.68 5.57 -1.32
C ILE A 184 -6.57 6.67 -1.91
N ARG A 185 -6.51 7.89 -1.38
CA ARG A 185 -7.30 9.03 -1.89
C ARG A 185 -6.98 9.32 -3.37
N ASP A 186 -5.70 9.39 -3.71
CA ASP A 186 -5.25 9.62 -5.09
C ASP A 186 -5.66 8.47 -6.00
N GLY A 187 -5.53 7.23 -5.53
CA GLY A 187 -5.93 6.04 -6.29
C GLY A 187 -7.43 6.01 -6.61
N ILE A 188 -8.28 6.36 -5.64
CA ILE A 188 -9.73 6.50 -5.88
C ILE A 188 -9.99 7.56 -6.95
N LYS A 189 -9.34 8.75 -6.83
CA LYS A 189 -9.47 9.81 -7.82
C LYS A 189 -9.05 9.35 -9.21
N ARG A 190 -7.86 8.81 -9.35
CA ARG A 190 -7.32 8.38 -10.65
C ARG A 190 -8.16 7.30 -11.33
N MET A 191 -8.59 6.30 -10.58
CA MET A 191 -9.36 5.18 -11.14
C MET A 191 -10.82 5.55 -11.45
N TYR A 192 -11.48 6.35 -10.59
CA TYR A 192 -12.94 6.53 -10.65
C TYR A 192 -13.40 7.93 -11.08
N GLU A 193 -12.57 8.98 -10.90
CA GLU A 193 -12.83 10.31 -11.44
C GLU A 193 -12.10 10.52 -12.77
N ASP A 194 -10.78 10.33 -12.79
CA ASP A 194 -9.94 10.56 -13.97
C ASP A 194 -10.00 9.38 -14.97
N GLN A 195 -10.63 8.26 -14.59
CA GLN A 195 -10.86 7.06 -15.41
C GLN A 195 -9.57 6.44 -15.97
N GLU A 196 -8.44 6.50 -15.22
CA GLU A 196 -7.21 5.84 -15.61
C GLU A 196 -7.35 4.32 -15.56
N HIS A 197 -6.76 3.61 -16.53
CA HIS A 197 -6.71 2.15 -16.59
C HIS A 197 -5.56 1.61 -15.74
N ILE A 198 -5.67 1.77 -14.43
CA ILE A 198 -4.71 1.33 -13.43
C ILE A 198 -5.42 0.64 -12.27
N PHE A 199 -4.67 -0.15 -11.52
CA PHE A 199 -5.07 -0.69 -10.22
C PHE A 199 -3.86 -0.68 -9.30
N TYR A 200 -4.07 -0.92 -8.00
CA TYR A 200 -3.05 -0.69 -6.98
C TYR A 200 -2.66 -1.98 -6.28
N TYR A 201 -1.38 -2.08 -5.93
CA TYR A 201 -0.86 -3.01 -4.93
C TYR A 201 -0.14 -2.23 -3.84
N ILE A 202 -0.56 -2.39 -2.58
CA ILE A 202 -0.01 -1.68 -1.43
C ILE A 202 0.32 -2.69 -0.34
N THR A 203 1.56 -2.69 0.14
CA THR A 203 1.96 -3.51 1.29
C THR A 203 1.54 -2.87 2.60
N LEU A 204 1.10 -3.70 3.54
CA LEU A 204 0.67 -3.31 4.89
C LEU A 204 1.40 -4.16 5.93
N MET A 205 1.77 -3.53 7.04
CA MET A 205 2.54 -4.15 8.11
C MET A 205 1.73 -4.15 9.41
N ASN A 206 1.93 -5.18 10.24
CA ASN A 206 1.20 -5.35 11.51
C ASN A 206 1.94 -4.76 12.72
N GLU A 207 3.19 -4.38 12.58
CA GLU A 207 3.94 -3.73 13.66
C GLU A 207 3.33 -2.38 14.01
N ASN A 208 3.13 -2.15 15.32
CA ASN A 208 2.68 -0.86 15.84
C ASN A 208 3.87 0.05 16.12
N TYR A 209 3.82 1.27 15.62
CA TYR A 209 4.80 2.32 15.90
C TYR A 209 4.15 3.70 15.82
N ALA A 210 4.85 4.70 16.37
CA ALA A 210 4.37 6.07 16.38
C ALA A 210 4.23 6.63 14.97
N MET A 211 3.08 7.24 14.68
CA MET A 211 2.80 7.86 13.40
C MET A 211 3.07 9.38 13.49
N PRO A 212 4.09 9.88 12.80
CA PRO A 212 4.39 11.32 12.80
C PRO A 212 3.38 12.11 11.97
N GLU A 213 3.43 13.44 12.12
CA GLU A 213 2.73 14.32 11.19
C GLU A 213 3.37 14.31 9.80
N MET A 214 2.54 14.55 8.79
CA MET A 214 3.02 14.65 7.41
C MET A 214 3.89 15.92 7.24
N PRO A 215 5.12 15.81 6.75
CA PRO A 215 5.93 16.96 6.42
C PRO A 215 5.22 17.86 5.41
N LYS A 216 5.31 19.17 5.61
CA LYS A 216 4.66 20.14 4.73
C LYS A 216 5.10 19.98 3.27
N GLY A 217 4.15 19.78 2.38
CA GLY A 217 4.39 19.61 0.95
C GLY A 217 4.85 18.21 0.51
N ALA A 218 4.87 17.21 1.40
CA ALA A 218 5.29 15.84 1.09
C ALA A 218 4.33 15.11 0.15
N GLU A 219 3.07 15.52 0.05
CA GLU A 219 2.01 14.82 -0.67
C GLU A 219 2.39 14.43 -2.11
N LYS A 220 2.94 15.39 -2.87
CA LYS A 220 3.42 15.14 -4.23
C LYS A 220 4.55 14.10 -4.27
N GLY A 221 5.47 14.17 -3.32
CA GLY A 221 6.59 13.23 -3.22
C GLY A 221 6.13 11.82 -2.87
N ILE A 222 5.16 11.69 -1.96
CA ILE A 222 4.53 10.42 -1.62
C ILE A 222 4.00 9.73 -2.88
N LEU A 223 3.27 10.46 -3.73
CA LEU A 223 2.69 9.94 -4.97
C LEU A 223 3.74 9.69 -6.07
N LYS A 224 4.85 10.42 -6.06
CA LYS A 224 5.98 10.22 -6.99
C LYS A 224 6.96 9.12 -6.58
N GLY A 225 6.75 8.54 -5.41
CA GLY A 225 7.49 7.40 -4.91
C GLY A 225 8.59 7.71 -3.89
N MET A 226 8.96 8.98 -3.66
CA MET A 226 9.88 9.37 -2.58
C MET A 226 9.78 10.84 -2.19
N TYR A 227 10.11 11.13 -0.95
CA TYR A 227 10.24 12.50 -0.44
C TYR A 227 11.26 12.55 0.70
N LYS A 228 11.86 13.73 0.93
CA LYS A 228 12.74 13.95 2.08
C LYS A 228 11.88 14.03 3.35
N PHE A 229 12.00 13.00 4.20
CA PHE A 229 11.28 12.91 5.48
C PHE A 229 11.93 13.82 6.54
N HIS A 230 13.26 13.78 6.62
CA HIS A 230 14.05 14.55 7.57
C HIS A 230 15.32 15.08 6.90
N ALA A 231 15.65 16.33 7.17
CA ALA A 231 16.93 16.91 6.79
C ALA A 231 17.76 17.15 8.03
N SER A 232 19.03 16.74 8.01
CA SER A 232 19.95 16.95 9.12
C SER A 232 20.11 18.46 9.43
N ASP A 233 20.03 18.80 10.70
CA ASP A 233 20.36 20.14 11.21
C ASP A 233 21.86 20.31 11.48
N LYS A 234 22.64 19.23 11.46
CA LYS A 234 24.08 19.17 11.77
C LYS A 234 24.96 19.66 10.59
N LYS A 235 24.65 20.83 10.05
CA LYS A 235 25.30 21.39 8.85
C LYS A 235 26.82 21.62 8.97
N SER A 236 27.36 21.60 10.17
CA SER A 236 28.82 21.74 10.43
C SER A 236 29.58 20.41 10.22
N LEU A 237 28.91 19.28 10.12
CA LEU A 237 29.53 18.00 9.88
C LEU A 237 30.01 17.89 8.43
N LYS A 238 31.25 17.38 8.25
CA LYS A 238 31.87 17.23 6.91
C LYS A 238 31.39 16.00 6.16
N LEU A 239 31.13 14.92 6.90
CA LEU A 239 30.64 13.66 6.31
C LEU A 239 29.12 13.73 6.22
N LYS A 240 28.57 13.27 5.09
CA LYS A 240 27.15 13.28 4.82
C LYS A 240 26.66 11.95 4.27
N ALA A 241 25.43 11.59 4.58
CA ALA A 241 24.75 10.42 4.04
C ALA A 241 23.29 10.76 3.69
N GLN A 242 22.82 10.17 2.61
CA GLN A 242 21.43 10.17 2.16
C GLN A 242 20.88 8.77 2.41
N LEU A 243 19.98 8.62 3.37
CA LEU A 243 19.47 7.34 3.83
C LEU A 243 18.03 7.17 3.35
N PHE A 244 17.78 6.10 2.62
CA PHE A 244 16.46 5.77 2.04
C PHE A 244 15.86 4.58 2.76
N GLY A 245 14.58 4.67 3.13
CA GLY A 245 13.83 3.59 3.73
C GLY A 245 12.42 3.49 3.19
N SER A 246 11.86 2.28 3.16
CA SER A 246 10.48 2.01 2.79
C SER A 246 9.77 1.17 3.86
N GLY A 247 8.43 1.22 3.92
CA GLY A 247 7.66 0.46 4.88
C GLY A 247 8.15 0.63 6.32
N THR A 248 8.10 -0.43 7.12
CA THR A 248 8.58 -0.42 8.51
C THR A 248 10.09 -0.18 8.64
N ILE A 249 10.88 -0.53 7.61
CA ILE A 249 12.34 -0.34 7.61
C ILE A 249 12.72 1.15 7.67
N LEU A 250 11.84 2.05 7.27
CA LEU A 250 12.09 3.49 7.45
C LEU A 250 12.33 3.86 8.93
N ASN A 251 11.68 3.17 9.88
CA ASN A 251 11.92 3.38 11.31
C ASN A 251 13.36 3.01 11.71
N GLU A 252 13.90 1.94 11.14
CA GLU A 252 15.29 1.52 11.38
C GLU A 252 16.27 2.51 10.73
N VAL A 253 15.94 3.03 9.56
CA VAL A 253 16.73 4.10 8.90
C VAL A 253 16.77 5.37 9.75
N ILE A 254 15.65 5.77 10.36
CA ILE A 254 15.58 6.93 11.27
C ILE A 254 16.48 6.71 12.50
N LYS A 255 16.44 5.49 13.09
CA LYS A 255 17.33 5.12 14.22
C LYS A 255 18.79 5.15 13.80
N ALA A 256 19.11 4.57 12.63
CA ALA A 256 20.47 4.56 12.09
C ALA A 256 20.99 5.97 11.81
N ALA A 257 20.17 6.88 11.29
CA ALA A 257 20.53 8.27 11.08
C ALA A 257 20.98 8.92 12.40
N LYS A 258 20.21 8.71 13.48
CA LYS A 258 20.56 9.25 14.80
C LYS A 258 21.90 8.71 15.32
N ILE A 259 22.15 7.41 15.21
CA ILE A 259 23.41 6.77 15.62
C ILE A 259 24.57 7.34 14.81
N LEU A 260 24.42 7.47 13.49
CA LEU A 260 25.46 8.03 12.61
C LEU A 260 25.79 9.48 12.96
N GLU A 261 24.79 10.29 13.31
CA GLU A 261 25.00 11.68 13.71
C GLU A 261 25.66 11.81 15.07
N ASP A 262 25.21 11.06 16.06
CA ASP A 262 25.65 11.20 17.45
C ASP A 262 27.01 10.54 17.67
N ASP A 263 27.23 9.32 17.16
CA ASP A 263 28.42 8.51 17.46
C ASP A 263 29.51 8.65 16.39
N TYR A 264 29.11 8.81 15.10
CA TYR A 264 30.05 8.78 13.97
C TYR A 264 30.26 10.14 13.29
N ARG A 265 29.53 11.15 13.71
CA ARG A 265 29.68 12.53 13.18
C ARG A 265 29.37 12.64 11.68
N VAL A 266 28.39 11.88 11.19
CA VAL A 266 27.90 11.90 9.81
C VAL A 266 26.54 12.58 9.80
N ALA A 267 26.38 13.70 9.08
CA ALA A 267 25.08 14.33 8.89
C ALA A 267 24.19 13.47 7.99
N CYS A 268 22.99 13.13 8.44
CA CYS A 268 22.13 12.17 7.73
C CYS A 268 20.80 12.83 7.33
N ASP A 269 20.55 12.92 6.03
CA ASP A 269 19.19 13.16 5.52
C ASP A 269 18.45 11.83 5.36
N VAL A 270 17.19 11.80 5.75
CA VAL A 270 16.35 10.60 5.66
C VAL A 270 15.26 10.81 4.62
N TRP A 271 15.10 9.83 3.73
CA TRP A 271 14.12 9.83 2.66
C TRP A 271 13.15 8.66 2.87
N SER A 272 11.85 8.95 2.83
CA SER A 272 10.83 7.91 2.72
C SER A 272 10.65 7.56 1.24
N VAL A 273 10.85 6.29 0.91
CA VAL A 273 10.61 5.74 -0.43
C VAL A 273 9.32 4.96 -0.40
N THR A 274 8.26 5.58 -0.85
CA THR A 274 6.93 4.98 -0.88
C THR A 274 6.71 4.05 -2.07
N SER A 275 7.51 4.21 -3.16
CA SER A 275 7.41 3.36 -4.34
C SER A 275 8.68 3.37 -5.19
N TYR A 276 9.46 2.32 -5.11
CA TYR A 276 10.58 2.10 -6.05
C TYR A 276 10.11 1.90 -7.50
N LYS A 277 8.93 1.30 -7.70
CA LYS A 277 8.37 1.08 -9.03
C LYS A 277 8.03 2.40 -9.72
N GLU A 278 7.37 3.34 -9.03
CA GLU A 278 7.00 4.63 -9.61
C GLU A 278 8.23 5.50 -9.92
N ILE A 279 9.24 5.47 -9.05
CA ILE A 279 10.53 6.15 -9.31
C ILE A 279 11.19 5.58 -10.57
N ARG A 280 11.25 4.24 -10.67
CA ARG A 280 11.83 3.57 -11.84
C ARG A 280 11.05 3.86 -13.12
N ARG A 281 9.72 3.84 -13.06
CA ARG A 281 8.86 4.14 -14.21
C ARG A 281 9.09 5.55 -14.72
N ASP A 282 9.12 6.56 -13.83
CA ASP A 282 9.40 7.96 -14.19
C ASP A 282 10.79 8.12 -14.82
N ALA A 283 11.80 7.40 -14.32
CA ALA A 283 13.15 7.44 -14.87
C ALA A 283 13.20 6.82 -16.28
N LEU A 284 12.59 5.66 -16.48
CA LEU A 284 12.52 5.00 -17.80
C LEU A 284 11.70 5.83 -18.81
N GLU A 285 10.64 6.50 -18.37
CA GLU A 285 9.88 7.41 -19.24
C GLU A 285 10.70 8.63 -19.66
N ALA A 286 11.49 9.20 -18.74
CA ALA A 286 12.41 10.30 -19.07
C ALA A 286 13.50 9.85 -20.06
N GLU A 287 14.13 8.72 -19.81
CA GLU A 287 15.15 8.12 -20.69
C GLU A 287 14.58 7.82 -22.08
N ARG A 288 13.40 7.18 -22.14
CA ARG A 288 12.72 6.90 -23.41
C ARG A 288 12.36 8.18 -24.17
N PHE A 289 11.86 9.21 -23.48
CA PHE A 289 11.59 10.50 -24.12
C PHE A 289 12.86 11.07 -24.73
N ASN A 290 13.97 11.07 -23.99
CA ASN A 290 15.24 11.61 -24.41
C ASN A 290 15.81 10.86 -25.63
N LEU A 291 15.68 9.54 -25.65
CA LEU A 291 16.08 8.70 -26.78
C LEU A 291 15.27 9.00 -28.05
N LEU A 292 13.94 9.15 -27.91
CA LEU A 292 13.05 9.40 -29.04
C LEU A 292 13.05 10.84 -29.53
N ASN A 293 13.54 11.78 -28.72
CA ASN A 293 13.55 13.22 -29.02
C ASN A 293 14.94 13.84 -28.80
N PRO A 294 15.98 13.40 -29.56
CA PRO A 294 17.36 13.78 -29.28
C PRO A 294 17.65 15.28 -29.45
N THR A 295 16.82 16.00 -30.19
CA THR A 295 16.95 17.45 -30.42
C THR A 295 16.09 18.29 -29.44
N ALA A 296 15.22 17.67 -28.65
CA ALA A 296 14.43 18.36 -27.66
C ALA A 296 15.24 18.62 -26.38
N LYS A 297 14.74 19.53 -25.54
CA LYS A 297 15.30 19.69 -24.19
C LYS A 297 15.16 18.38 -23.44
N GLN A 298 16.29 17.86 -22.96
CA GLN A 298 16.32 16.62 -22.21
C GLN A 298 15.45 16.68 -20.96
N LYS A 299 14.72 15.61 -20.67
CA LYS A 299 13.95 15.44 -19.45
C LYS A 299 14.83 14.81 -18.37
N GLU A 300 14.82 15.42 -17.21
CA GLU A 300 15.35 14.83 -15.99
C GLU A 300 14.25 14.05 -15.29
N SER A 301 14.55 12.86 -14.78
CA SER A 301 13.65 12.08 -13.97
C SER A 301 13.35 12.76 -12.62
N TYR A 302 12.32 12.28 -11.91
CA TYR A 302 11.99 12.80 -10.59
C TYR A 302 13.13 12.61 -9.59
N ILE A 303 13.75 11.42 -9.58
CA ILE A 303 14.86 11.12 -8.66
C ILE A 303 16.09 11.99 -8.95
N GLU A 304 16.44 12.21 -10.20
CA GLU A 304 17.55 13.12 -10.58
C GLU A 304 17.30 14.52 -10.05
N LYS A 305 16.09 15.07 -10.22
CA LYS A 305 15.74 16.40 -9.71
C LYS A 305 15.80 16.49 -8.19
N MET A 306 15.32 15.46 -7.50
CA MET A 306 15.30 15.42 -6.04
C MET A 306 16.70 15.33 -5.45
N LEU A 307 17.61 14.60 -6.10
CA LEU A 307 18.96 14.35 -5.59
C LEU A 307 20.03 15.24 -6.21
N ALA A 308 19.69 16.11 -7.17
CA ALA A 308 20.65 16.95 -7.91
C ALA A 308 21.54 17.84 -7.02
N LYS A 309 21.09 18.18 -5.82
CA LYS A 309 21.82 19.06 -4.89
C LYS A 309 22.25 18.34 -3.61
N GLU A 310 22.01 17.05 -3.55
CA GLU A 310 22.34 16.22 -2.40
C GLU A 310 23.75 15.63 -2.59
N ASP A 311 24.50 15.58 -1.51
CA ASP A 311 25.86 15.07 -1.50
C ASP A 311 26.03 13.99 -0.43
N GLY A 312 27.17 13.29 -0.44
CA GLY A 312 27.49 12.23 0.49
C GLY A 312 27.29 10.82 -0.06
N VAL A 313 27.18 9.85 0.85
CA VAL A 313 26.96 8.45 0.50
C VAL A 313 25.47 8.17 0.46
N PHE A 314 25.01 7.46 -0.57
CA PHE A 314 23.61 7.08 -0.74
C PHE A 314 23.43 5.61 -0.32
N VAL A 315 22.55 5.37 0.65
CA VAL A 315 22.27 4.02 1.19
C VAL A 315 20.76 3.78 1.20
N ALA A 316 20.33 2.71 0.54
CA ALA A 316 18.93 2.29 0.52
C ALA A 316 18.72 1.02 1.34
N SER A 317 17.66 1.00 2.13
CA SER A 317 17.26 -0.12 2.98
C SER A 317 15.77 -0.41 2.82
N SER A 318 15.44 -1.67 2.57
CA SER A 318 14.06 -2.18 2.49
C SER A 318 14.03 -3.63 2.90
N ASP A 319 12.86 -4.16 3.19
CA ASP A 319 12.67 -5.61 3.34
C ASP A 319 12.81 -6.37 2.02
#